data_ba100b07a8cdece3302cf24ceb1c5068
#
_entry.id   ba100b07a8cdece3302cf24ceb1c5068
#
_cell.length_a   1.000
_cell.length_b   1.000
_cell.length_c   1.000
_cell.angle_alpha   90.00
_cell.angle_beta   90.00
_cell.angle_gamma   90.00
#
_symmetry.space_group_name_H-M   'P 1'
#
loop_
_entity.id
_entity.type
_entity.pdbx_description
1 polymer ?
#
loop_
_entity_poly.entity_id
_entity_poly.type
_entity_poly.pdbx_seq_one_letter_code
_entity_poly.pdbx_strand_id
1 'polypeptide(L)'
;LSFSNFKKLEAVNYEEESTKVVIEVKEPLVYIYNTHQTEDYNPGSLREYNITPTVYMASVMLQKALEKEGIFSIVEDANIKEILNLNGWSYGSSYLASRMLLEEAKKDYPSIKYFIDLHRDSVSGTTTIDKLTYAKLMFVVGMNHEKYNENQNLVMRLHDYIKSNYESVIKNVYYSKNGKYNQDFDTNTF
;
A
#
# COMPACT_ATOMS: atom_id res chain seq x y z
N LEU A 1 27.19 11.39 38.47
CA LEU A 1 27.93 11.44 37.20
C LEU A 1 27.62 12.77 36.52
N SER A 2 28.60 13.67 36.50
CA SER A 2 28.43 15.03 35.93
C SER A 2 28.78 15.01 34.43
N PHE A 3 27.90 15.64 33.62
CA PHE A 3 28.01 15.75 32.16
C PHE A 3 29.01 16.83 31.69
N SER A 4 30.09 17.11 32.42
CA SER A 4 30.99 18.25 32.18
C SER A 4 32.18 17.96 31.25
N ASN A 5 32.19 16.88 30.46
CA ASN A 5 33.33 16.53 29.61
C ASN A 5 32.98 16.36 28.13
N PHE A 6 32.07 17.15 27.58
CA PHE A 6 32.02 17.30 26.12
C PHE A 6 33.09 18.34 25.70
N LYS A 7 34.18 17.85 25.11
CA LYS A 7 35.15 18.69 24.42
C LYS A 7 34.39 19.43 23.30
N LYS A 8 34.48 20.75 23.32
CA LYS A 8 34.05 21.64 22.23
C LYS A 8 34.73 21.18 20.93
N LEU A 9 33.96 20.63 20.00
CA LEU A 9 34.44 20.36 18.65
C LEU A 9 34.75 21.70 18.00
N GLU A 10 36.01 21.94 17.64
CA GLU A 10 36.40 23.07 16.83
C GLU A 10 35.75 22.94 15.46
N ALA A 11 35.15 24.03 14.98
CA ALA A 11 34.55 24.09 13.66
C ALA A 11 35.66 23.90 12.62
N VAL A 12 35.61 22.77 11.93
CA VAL A 12 36.44 22.59 10.72
C VAL A 12 35.77 23.40 9.61
N ASN A 13 36.46 24.45 9.13
CA ASN A 13 36.03 25.16 7.93
C ASN A 13 36.17 24.21 6.73
N TYR A 14 35.05 23.66 6.28
CA TYR A 14 34.97 23.07 4.94
C TYR A 14 34.79 24.22 3.95
N GLU A 15 35.73 24.40 3.05
CA GLU A 15 35.50 25.16 1.82
C GLU A 15 34.42 24.37 1.04
N GLU A 16 33.22 24.95 0.94
CA GLU A 16 32.12 24.42 0.14
C GLU A 16 32.50 24.55 -1.34
N GLU A 17 33.08 23.51 -1.91
CA GLU A 17 32.82 23.23 -3.33
C GLU A 17 31.33 22.90 -3.44
N SER A 18 30.52 23.87 -3.84
CA SER A 18 29.10 23.69 -4.08
C SER A 18 28.89 22.84 -5.32
N THR A 19 29.08 21.52 -5.18
CA THR A 19 28.44 20.59 -6.08
C THR A 19 26.93 20.72 -5.86
N LYS A 20 26.24 21.38 -6.80
CA LYS A 20 24.80 21.39 -6.85
C LYS A 20 24.36 19.94 -6.97
N VAL A 21 24.03 19.32 -5.83
CA VAL A 21 23.33 18.05 -5.82
C VAL A 21 21.95 18.35 -6.38
N VAL A 22 21.75 18.05 -7.66
CA VAL A 22 20.41 18.05 -8.26
C VAL A 22 19.69 16.86 -7.66
N ILE A 23 18.92 17.10 -6.62
CA ILE A 23 18.00 16.10 -6.09
C ILE A 23 16.89 16.02 -7.13
N GLU A 24 16.92 14.97 -7.94
CA GLU A 24 15.80 14.63 -8.82
C GLU A 24 14.62 14.23 -7.90
N VAL A 25 13.69 15.15 -7.72
CA VAL A 25 12.45 14.87 -6.99
C VAL A 25 11.61 13.96 -7.88
N LYS A 26 11.61 12.66 -7.58
CA LYS A 26 10.80 11.70 -8.31
C LYS A 26 9.36 11.75 -7.79
N GLU A 27 8.45 12.11 -8.68
CA GLU A 27 7.04 12.22 -8.39
C GLU A 27 6.39 10.82 -8.21
N PRO A 28 5.58 10.59 -7.16
CA PRO A 28 4.94 9.31 -6.94
C PRO A 28 3.88 9.02 -8.01
N LEU A 29 3.90 7.79 -8.52
CA LEU A 29 2.94 7.30 -9.51
C LEU A 29 1.85 6.44 -8.89
N VAL A 30 2.15 5.76 -7.79
CA VAL A 30 1.28 4.79 -7.10
C VAL A 30 1.06 5.22 -5.66
N TYR A 31 -0.18 5.15 -5.22
CA TYR A 31 -0.57 5.30 -3.82
C TYR A 31 -1.14 3.97 -3.33
N ILE A 32 -0.55 3.46 -2.26
CA ILE A 32 -0.93 2.19 -1.63
C ILE A 32 -1.52 2.52 -0.27
N TYR A 33 -2.72 2.04 0.00
CA TYR A 33 -3.39 2.25 1.27
C TYR A 33 -4.04 0.96 1.77
N ASN A 34 -4.52 0.97 3.00
CA ASN A 34 -5.18 -0.17 3.62
C ASN A 34 -6.43 0.32 4.35
N THR A 35 -7.60 0.17 3.76
CA THR A 35 -8.87 0.50 4.41
C THR A 35 -9.07 -0.30 5.69
N HIS A 36 -8.56 -1.52 5.75
CA HIS A 36 -8.61 -2.42 6.91
C HIS A 36 -7.21 -2.79 7.42
N GLN A 37 -6.49 -1.79 7.97
CA GLN A 37 -5.09 -1.92 8.43
C GLN A 37 -4.84 -3.01 9.47
N THR A 38 -5.89 -3.46 10.18
CA THR A 38 -5.78 -4.49 11.23
C THR A 38 -5.85 -5.92 10.71
N GLU A 39 -6.06 -6.11 9.41
CA GLU A 39 -5.93 -7.42 8.79
C GLU A 39 -4.51 -7.93 8.93
N ASP A 40 -4.37 -9.17 9.40
CA ASP A 40 -3.07 -9.75 9.73
C ASP A 40 -2.84 -11.10 9.03
N TYR A 41 -1.58 -11.49 8.99
CA TYR A 41 -1.13 -12.80 8.52
C TYR A 41 -0.72 -13.67 9.69
N ASN A 42 -0.68 -14.99 9.46
CA ASN A 42 -0.10 -15.91 10.43
C ASN A 42 1.39 -15.52 10.66
N PRO A 43 1.80 -15.22 11.90
CA PRO A 43 3.13 -14.73 12.18
C PRO A 43 4.25 -15.73 11.85
N GLY A 44 3.97 -17.05 11.73
CA GLY A 44 5.00 -18.03 11.44
C GLY A 44 6.21 -17.91 12.38
N SER A 45 7.42 -17.76 11.82
CA SER A 45 8.67 -17.56 12.58
C SER A 45 8.75 -16.19 13.28
N LEU A 46 7.97 -15.20 12.88
CA LEU A 46 7.95 -13.87 13.51
C LEU A 46 7.30 -13.91 14.90
N ARG A 47 6.61 -15.00 15.24
CA ARG A 47 6.00 -15.21 16.57
C ARG A 47 7.04 -15.15 17.68
N GLU A 48 8.23 -15.67 17.45
CA GLU A 48 9.35 -15.65 18.42
C GLU A 48 9.78 -14.24 18.81
N TYR A 49 9.50 -13.28 17.94
CA TYR A 49 9.82 -11.85 18.13
C TYR A 49 8.60 -11.02 18.54
N ASN A 50 7.46 -11.65 18.86
CA ASN A 50 6.19 -10.96 19.11
C ASN A 50 5.72 -10.02 17.97
N ILE A 51 6.05 -10.38 16.73
CA ILE A 51 5.66 -9.59 15.55
C ILE A 51 4.47 -10.28 14.87
N THR A 52 3.36 -9.56 14.72
CA THR A 52 2.23 -9.96 13.89
C THR A 52 2.29 -9.17 12.58
N PRO A 53 2.60 -9.83 11.44
CA PRO A 53 2.65 -9.15 10.17
C PRO A 53 1.24 -8.73 9.74
N THR A 54 1.07 -7.46 9.43
CA THR A 54 -0.20 -6.90 8.96
C THR A 54 -0.17 -6.62 7.47
N VAL A 55 -1.32 -6.31 6.90
CA VAL A 55 -1.45 -5.86 5.52
C VAL A 55 -0.61 -4.61 5.23
N TYR A 56 -0.41 -3.75 6.23
CA TYR A 56 0.49 -2.59 6.10
C TYR A 56 1.95 -3.00 5.79
N MET A 57 2.45 -4.06 6.44
CA MET A 57 3.78 -4.59 6.10
C MET A 57 3.85 -5.05 4.64
N ALA A 58 2.78 -5.69 4.14
CA ALA A 58 2.71 -6.09 2.74
C ALA A 58 2.72 -4.87 1.80
N SER A 59 2.05 -3.78 2.18
CA SER A 59 2.09 -2.50 1.44
C SER A 59 3.50 -1.92 1.35
N VAL A 60 4.25 -1.91 2.45
CA VAL A 60 5.66 -1.46 2.47
C VAL A 60 6.54 -2.37 1.63
N MET A 61 6.31 -3.69 1.65
CA MET A 61 7.04 -4.63 0.79
C MET A 61 6.74 -4.40 -0.70
N LEU A 62 5.48 -4.13 -1.04
CA LEU A 62 5.09 -3.78 -2.41
C LEU A 62 5.75 -2.47 -2.85
N GLN A 63 5.74 -1.43 -2.00
CA GLN A 63 6.45 -0.18 -2.26
C GLN A 63 7.92 -0.44 -2.59
N LYS A 64 8.62 -1.22 -1.78
CA LYS A 64 10.03 -1.54 -2.01
C LYS A 64 10.27 -2.33 -3.30
N ALA A 65 9.33 -3.18 -3.71
CA ALA A 65 9.39 -3.88 -4.98
C ALA A 65 9.22 -2.91 -6.16
N LEU A 66 8.24 -2.01 -6.09
CA LEU A 66 8.01 -0.98 -7.09
C LEU A 66 9.19 -0.02 -7.23
N GLU A 67 9.78 0.41 -6.12
CA GLU A 67 10.97 1.28 -6.11
C GLU A 67 12.17 0.65 -6.84
N LYS A 68 12.38 -0.66 -6.72
CA LYS A 68 13.43 -1.40 -7.45
C LYS A 68 13.23 -1.37 -8.96
N GLU A 69 11.99 -1.28 -9.41
CA GLU A 69 11.62 -1.16 -10.82
C GLU A 69 11.54 0.32 -11.27
N GLY A 70 11.95 1.25 -10.41
CA GLY A 70 11.92 2.69 -10.72
C GLY A 70 10.54 3.33 -10.65
N ILE A 71 9.55 2.64 -10.05
CA ILE A 71 8.19 3.16 -9.85
C ILE A 71 8.08 3.73 -8.45
N PHE A 72 7.98 5.07 -8.35
CA PHE A 72 7.83 5.72 -7.07
C PHE A 72 6.41 5.59 -6.56
N SER A 73 6.28 5.25 -5.27
CA SER A 73 5.00 5.04 -4.62
C SER A 73 4.99 5.57 -3.20
N ILE A 74 3.81 5.95 -2.74
CA ILE A 74 3.53 6.31 -1.35
C ILE A 74 2.75 5.18 -0.72
N VAL A 75 3.10 4.81 0.51
CA VAL A 75 2.26 3.98 1.38
C VAL A 75 1.62 4.89 2.41
N GLU A 76 0.29 4.84 2.51
CA GLU A 76 -0.45 5.59 3.52
C GLU A 76 -0.16 5.05 4.92
N ASP A 77 0.30 5.93 5.81
CA ASP A 77 0.66 5.57 7.18
C ASP A 77 -0.32 6.09 8.24
N ALA A 78 -1.32 6.88 7.83
CA ALA A 78 -2.36 7.35 8.74
C ALA A 78 -3.16 6.19 9.33
N ASN A 79 -3.43 6.27 10.62
CA ASN A 79 -4.13 5.22 11.35
C ASN A 79 -5.65 5.35 11.17
N ILE A 80 -6.24 4.48 10.35
CA ILE A 80 -7.69 4.44 10.09
C ILE A 80 -8.49 4.35 11.41
N LYS A 81 -8.05 3.50 12.36
CA LYS A 81 -8.74 3.35 13.64
C LYS A 81 -8.75 4.65 14.45
N GLU A 82 -7.68 5.41 14.39
CA GLU A 82 -7.60 6.72 15.05
C GLU A 82 -8.54 7.73 14.40
N ILE A 83 -8.58 7.78 13.08
CA ILE A 83 -9.54 8.63 12.33
C ILE A 83 -10.97 8.27 12.71
N LEU A 84 -11.31 6.99 12.77
CA LEU A 84 -12.65 6.54 13.20
C LEU A 84 -12.96 7.00 14.62
N ASN A 85 -12.03 6.82 15.56
CA ASN A 85 -12.21 7.22 16.97
C ASN A 85 -12.41 8.74 17.12
N LEU A 86 -11.57 9.54 16.45
CA LEU A 86 -11.65 11.01 16.51
C LEU A 86 -12.98 11.55 15.97
N ASN A 87 -13.58 10.85 15.01
CA ASN A 87 -14.86 11.23 14.42
C ASN A 87 -16.07 10.53 15.07
N GLY A 88 -15.89 9.65 16.04
CA GLY A 88 -16.97 8.86 16.63
C GLY A 88 -17.61 7.87 15.64
N TRP A 89 -16.84 7.42 14.65
CA TRP A 89 -17.32 6.53 13.61
C TRP A 89 -17.12 5.07 13.97
N SER A 90 -18.02 4.22 13.49
CA SER A 90 -17.89 2.77 13.61
C SER A 90 -16.89 2.21 12.58
N TYR A 91 -16.45 0.96 12.78
CA TYR A 91 -15.60 0.25 11.83
C TYR A 91 -16.20 0.17 10.41
N GLY A 92 -17.52 0.14 10.28
CA GLY A 92 -18.21 0.19 8.99
C GLY A 92 -17.93 1.45 8.17
N SER A 93 -17.37 2.50 8.78
CA SER A 93 -16.99 3.75 8.12
C SER A 93 -15.52 3.77 7.65
N SER A 94 -14.81 2.63 7.69
CA SER A 94 -13.39 2.57 7.28
C SER A 94 -13.18 3.04 5.84
N TYR A 95 -14.10 2.71 4.92
CA TYR A 95 -14.05 3.21 3.54
C TYR A 95 -14.26 4.72 3.43
N LEU A 96 -15.02 5.34 4.34
CA LEU A 96 -15.15 6.79 4.40
C LEU A 96 -13.84 7.42 4.87
N ALA A 97 -13.20 6.85 5.89
CA ALA A 97 -11.92 7.33 6.38
C ALA A 97 -10.82 7.22 5.32
N SER A 98 -10.69 6.06 4.66
CA SER A 98 -9.70 5.88 3.59
C SER A 98 -9.99 6.76 2.36
N ARG A 99 -11.28 7.09 2.09
CA ARG A 99 -11.64 8.03 1.03
C ARG A 99 -11.07 9.43 1.27
N MET A 100 -11.14 9.92 2.50
CA MET A 100 -10.54 11.21 2.85
C MET A 100 -9.04 11.24 2.57
N LEU A 101 -8.33 10.16 2.92
CA LEU A 101 -6.89 10.03 2.67
C LEU A 101 -6.57 9.98 1.16
N LEU A 102 -7.38 9.27 0.37
CA LEU A 102 -7.27 9.25 -1.09
C LEU A 102 -7.38 10.66 -1.71
N GLU A 103 -8.37 11.43 -1.25
CA GLU A 103 -8.63 12.79 -1.73
C GLU A 103 -7.48 13.73 -1.36
N GLU A 104 -6.94 13.62 -0.15
CA GLU A 104 -5.78 14.37 0.30
C GLU A 104 -4.51 14.01 -0.49
N ALA A 105 -4.21 12.71 -0.60
CA ALA A 105 -3.06 12.22 -1.36
C ALA A 105 -3.09 12.68 -2.83
N LYS A 106 -4.26 12.63 -3.48
CA LYS A 106 -4.41 13.08 -4.87
C LYS A 106 -4.22 14.59 -5.01
N LYS A 107 -4.64 15.37 -4.02
CA LYS A 107 -4.46 16.82 -3.98
C LYS A 107 -3.00 17.18 -3.81
N ASP A 108 -2.30 16.51 -2.88
CA ASP A 108 -0.91 16.82 -2.54
C ASP A 108 0.07 16.26 -3.58
N TYR A 109 -0.29 15.16 -4.23
CA TYR A 109 0.51 14.50 -5.28
C TYR A 109 -0.32 14.27 -6.55
N PRO A 110 -0.54 15.28 -7.39
CA PRO A 110 -1.32 15.16 -8.63
C PRO A 110 -0.76 14.13 -9.62
N SER A 111 0.52 13.77 -9.50
CA SER A 111 1.22 12.77 -10.29
C SER A 111 0.71 11.35 -10.09
N ILE A 112 0.04 11.05 -8.95
CA ILE A 112 -0.49 9.72 -8.67
C ILE A 112 -1.55 9.34 -9.70
N LYS A 113 -1.36 8.17 -10.32
CA LYS A 113 -2.24 7.60 -11.34
C LYS A 113 -2.88 6.29 -10.92
N TYR A 114 -2.31 5.57 -9.95
CA TYR A 114 -2.80 4.27 -9.51
C TYR A 114 -3.03 4.29 -8.00
N PHE A 115 -4.16 3.74 -7.58
CA PHE A 115 -4.56 3.66 -6.17
C PHE A 115 -4.85 2.20 -5.83
N ILE A 116 -4.07 1.65 -4.90
CA ILE A 116 -4.14 0.25 -4.51
C ILE A 116 -4.63 0.15 -3.08
N ASP A 117 -5.83 -0.41 -2.87
CA ASP A 117 -6.32 -0.81 -1.55
C ASP A 117 -5.90 -2.25 -1.27
N LEU A 118 -4.80 -2.41 -0.55
CA LEU A 118 -4.28 -3.75 -0.28
C LEU A 118 -4.93 -4.32 0.97
N HIS A 119 -5.53 -5.50 0.82
CA HIS A 119 -6.26 -6.24 1.84
C HIS A 119 -5.66 -7.62 2.08
N ARG A 120 -6.06 -8.22 3.19
CA ARG A 120 -5.87 -9.62 3.50
C ARG A 120 -7.24 -10.24 3.83
N ASP A 121 -7.85 -10.89 2.87
CA ASP A 121 -9.12 -11.61 3.05
C ASP A 121 -8.97 -12.96 3.74
N SER A 122 -10.01 -13.39 4.49
CA SER A 122 -10.05 -14.72 5.11
C SER A 122 -10.44 -15.83 4.11
N VAL A 123 -10.15 -15.66 2.82
CA VAL A 123 -10.44 -16.67 1.80
C VAL A 123 -9.31 -17.66 1.69
N SER A 124 -9.66 -18.94 1.62
CA SER A 124 -8.68 -20.02 1.42
C SER A 124 -8.00 -19.93 0.05
N GLY A 125 -6.76 -20.35 0.00
CA GLY A 125 -5.98 -20.48 -1.24
C GLY A 125 -4.52 -20.10 -1.02
N THR A 126 -3.68 -21.13 -1.14
CA THR A 126 -2.23 -20.99 -1.04
C THR A 126 -1.56 -21.57 -2.28
N THR A 127 -0.32 -21.17 -2.47
CA THR A 127 0.59 -21.74 -3.47
C THR A 127 1.94 -22.01 -2.82
N THR A 128 2.70 -22.94 -3.37
CA THR A 128 4.06 -23.25 -2.90
C THR A 128 5.05 -22.84 -3.97
N ILE A 129 6.01 -21.99 -3.61
CA ILE A 129 7.12 -21.55 -4.45
C ILE A 129 8.40 -21.78 -3.64
N ASP A 130 9.37 -22.48 -4.20
CA ASP A 130 10.66 -22.77 -3.57
C ASP A 130 10.51 -23.34 -2.13
N LYS A 131 9.56 -24.26 -1.95
CA LYS A 131 9.22 -24.92 -0.67
C LYS A 131 8.58 -24.01 0.38
N LEU A 132 8.30 -22.76 0.06
CA LEU A 132 7.60 -21.82 0.93
C LEU A 132 6.14 -21.69 0.50
N THR A 133 5.25 -21.57 1.47
CA THR A 133 3.81 -21.42 1.23
C THR A 133 3.40 -19.96 1.29
N TYR A 134 2.73 -19.51 0.24
CA TYR A 134 2.25 -18.13 0.09
C TYR A 134 0.74 -18.09 -0.06
N ALA A 135 0.11 -17.01 0.40
CA ALA A 135 -1.27 -16.70 0.03
C ALA A 135 -1.34 -16.37 -1.47
N LYS A 136 -2.44 -16.77 -2.13
CA LYS A 136 -2.69 -16.37 -3.51
C LYS A 136 -3.21 -14.95 -3.57
N LEU A 137 -2.82 -14.23 -4.60
CA LEU A 137 -3.37 -12.92 -4.93
C LEU A 137 -4.78 -13.06 -5.52
N MET A 138 -5.68 -12.17 -5.13
CA MET A 138 -7.02 -12.05 -5.68
C MET A 138 -7.34 -10.59 -5.95
N PHE A 139 -7.80 -10.29 -7.14
CA PHE A 139 -8.36 -8.98 -7.44
C PHE A 139 -9.85 -8.95 -7.13
N VAL A 140 -10.31 -7.83 -6.59
CA VAL A 140 -11.71 -7.56 -6.29
C VAL A 140 -12.18 -6.39 -7.14
N VAL A 141 -13.28 -6.57 -7.87
CA VAL A 141 -13.93 -5.50 -8.64
C VAL A 141 -15.28 -5.19 -8.00
N GLY A 142 -15.43 -3.96 -7.51
CA GLY A 142 -16.70 -3.42 -7.07
C GLY A 142 -17.52 -2.98 -8.29
N MET A 143 -18.78 -3.43 -8.38
CA MET A 143 -19.62 -3.15 -9.55
C MET A 143 -20.65 -2.05 -9.29
N ASN A 144 -20.72 -1.52 -8.06
CA ASN A 144 -21.73 -0.54 -7.66
C ASN A 144 -21.26 0.91 -7.82
N HIS A 145 -20.74 1.23 -9.00
CA HIS A 145 -20.37 2.60 -9.40
C HIS A 145 -20.17 2.71 -10.91
N GLU A 146 -20.16 3.93 -11.44
CA GLU A 146 -20.15 4.20 -12.89
C GLU A 146 -18.81 3.83 -13.57
N LYS A 147 -17.68 3.88 -12.84
CA LYS A 147 -16.34 3.60 -13.38
C LYS A 147 -15.94 2.13 -13.34
N TYR A 148 -16.85 1.20 -13.00
CA TYR A 148 -16.47 -0.19 -12.76
C TYR A 148 -15.88 -0.89 -14.00
N ASN A 149 -16.31 -0.52 -15.20
CA ASN A 149 -15.80 -1.11 -16.44
C ASN A 149 -14.32 -0.76 -16.67
N GLU A 150 -13.93 0.48 -16.38
CA GLU A 150 -12.54 0.93 -16.51
C GLU A 150 -11.65 0.26 -15.48
N ASN A 151 -12.08 0.20 -14.22
CA ASN A 151 -11.35 -0.51 -13.16
C ASN A 151 -11.23 -2.00 -13.49
N GLN A 152 -12.31 -2.63 -13.98
CA GLN A 152 -12.28 -4.01 -14.45
C GLN A 152 -11.27 -4.23 -15.58
N ASN A 153 -11.21 -3.32 -16.57
CA ASN A 153 -10.28 -3.43 -17.68
C ASN A 153 -8.81 -3.38 -17.19
N LEU A 154 -8.50 -2.52 -16.20
CA LEU A 154 -7.18 -2.48 -15.59
C LEU A 154 -6.89 -3.79 -14.84
N VAL A 155 -7.81 -4.22 -13.98
CA VAL A 155 -7.68 -5.45 -13.19
C VAL A 155 -7.47 -6.66 -14.09
N MET A 156 -8.24 -6.78 -15.18
CA MET A 156 -8.09 -7.91 -16.10
C MET A 156 -6.73 -7.94 -16.79
N ARG A 157 -6.19 -6.79 -17.19
CA ARG A 157 -4.83 -6.72 -17.77
C ARG A 157 -3.77 -7.19 -16.76
N LEU A 158 -3.86 -6.77 -15.50
CA LEU A 158 -2.96 -7.20 -14.43
C LEU A 158 -3.13 -8.69 -14.13
N HIS A 159 -4.36 -9.15 -14.00
CA HIS A 159 -4.70 -10.54 -13.76
C HIS A 159 -4.13 -11.45 -14.84
N ASP A 160 -4.38 -11.13 -16.12
CA ASP A 160 -3.97 -11.97 -17.25
C ASP A 160 -2.44 -11.99 -17.40
N TYR A 161 -1.76 -10.87 -17.14
CA TYR A 161 -0.31 -10.82 -17.10
C TYR A 161 0.26 -11.73 -16.00
N ILE A 162 -0.28 -11.64 -14.78
CA ILE A 162 0.17 -12.46 -13.66
C ILE A 162 -0.15 -13.94 -13.94
N LYS A 163 -1.34 -14.24 -14.44
CA LYS A 163 -1.75 -15.60 -14.77
C LYS A 163 -0.87 -16.24 -15.83
N SER A 164 -0.49 -15.49 -16.84
CA SER A 164 0.39 -15.99 -17.93
C SER A 164 1.81 -16.28 -17.47
N ASN A 165 2.32 -15.53 -16.49
CA ASN A 165 3.70 -15.65 -16.02
C ASN A 165 3.82 -16.43 -14.71
N TYR A 166 2.76 -16.43 -13.88
CA TYR A 166 2.76 -16.95 -12.50
C TYR A 166 1.40 -17.57 -12.14
N GLU A 167 0.88 -18.48 -12.94
CA GLU A 167 -0.49 -19.03 -12.83
C GLU A 167 -0.83 -19.52 -11.41
N SER A 168 0.12 -20.14 -10.72
CA SER A 168 -0.10 -20.67 -9.37
C SER A 168 -0.36 -19.60 -8.31
N VAL A 169 0.04 -18.34 -8.57
CA VAL A 169 0.04 -17.23 -7.60
C VAL A 169 -1.31 -16.53 -7.54
N ILE A 170 -2.11 -16.59 -8.62
CA ILE A 170 -3.31 -15.78 -8.74
C ILE A 170 -4.58 -16.64 -8.67
N LYS A 171 -5.64 -16.08 -8.09
CA LYS A 171 -7.01 -16.60 -8.12
C LYS A 171 -7.82 -15.89 -9.21
N ASN A 172 -9.01 -16.40 -9.48
CA ASN A 172 -9.96 -15.69 -10.33
C ASN A 172 -10.34 -14.32 -9.71
N VAL A 173 -10.63 -13.36 -10.56
CA VAL A 173 -11.14 -12.05 -10.14
C VAL A 173 -12.50 -12.23 -9.46
N TYR A 174 -12.68 -11.59 -8.31
CA TYR A 174 -13.94 -11.57 -7.60
C TYR A 174 -14.74 -10.31 -7.95
N TYR A 175 -15.97 -10.48 -8.39
CA TYR A 175 -16.90 -9.41 -8.75
C TYR A 175 -17.94 -9.20 -7.67
N SER A 176 -17.92 -8.04 -7.02
CA SER A 176 -18.87 -7.68 -5.97
C SER A 176 -19.99 -6.79 -6.51
N LYS A 177 -21.18 -7.35 -6.69
CA LYS A 177 -22.32 -6.61 -7.26
C LYS A 177 -22.72 -5.37 -6.45
N ASN A 178 -22.60 -5.46 -5.12
CA ASN A 178 -22.99 -4.39 -4.19
C ASN A 178 -21.79 -3.60 -3.65
N GLY A 179 -20.58 -4.01 -3.96
CA GLY A 179 -19.36 -3.37 -3.50
C GLY A 179 -19.00 -2.15 -4.34
N LYS A 180 -18.44 -1.15 -3.67
CA LYS A 180 -17.90 0.07 -4.28
C LYS A 180 -16.39 0.22 -3.99
N TYR A 181 -15.99 -0.02 -2.74
CA TYR A 181 -14.58 -0.11 -2.29
C TYR A 181 -13.70 1.09 -2.68
N ASN A 182 -14.26 2.30 -2.67
CA ASN A 182 -13.59 3.51 -3.18
C ASN A 182 -13.13 3.44 -4.65
N GLN A 183 -13.47 2.38 -5.40
CA GLN A 183 -13.08 2.24 -6.80
C GLN A 183 -13.76 3.25 -7.75
N ASP A 184 -14.78 3.95 -7.27
CA ASP A 184 -15.36 5.12 -7.93
C ASP A 184 -14.47 6.37 -7.87
N PHE A 185 -13.41 6.36 -7.07
CA PHE A 185 -12.51 7.49 -6.91
C PHE A 185 -11.78 7.82 -8.23
N ASP A 186 -11.13 6.82 -8.80
CA ASP A 186 -10.40 6.95 -10.06
C ASP A 186 -10.59 5.67 -10.90
N THR A 187 -10.43 5.76 -12.22
CA THR A 187 -10.50 4.61 -13.14
C THR A 187 -9.36 3.61 -12.91
N ASN A 188 -8.33 3.99 -12.18
CA ASN A 188 -7.18 3.17 -11.82
C ASN A 188 -7.12 2.87 -10.30
N THR A 189 -8.27 2.77 -9.63
CA THR A 189 -8.39 2.34 -8.23
C THR A 189 -8.77 0.85 -8.19
N PHE A 190 -8.03 0.02 -7.43
CA PHE A 190 -8.27 -1.42 -7.30
C PHE A 190 -7.67 -1.99 -6.01
#